data_2b6fea56ea7aaacef77fb8bbb0950ef9
#
_entry.id   2b6fea56ea7aaacef77fb8bbb0950ef9
#
_cell.length_a   1.000
_cell.length_b   1.000
_cell.length_c   1.000
_cell.angle_alpha   90.00
_cell.angle_beta   90.00
_cell.angle_gamma   90.00
#
_symmetry.space_group_name_H-M   'P 1'
#
loop_
_entity.id
_entity.type
_entity.pdbx_description
1 polymer ?
#
loop_
_entity_poly.entity_id
_entity_poly.type
_entity_poly.pdbx_seq_one_letter_code
_entity_poly.pdbx_strand_id
1 'polypeptide(L)'
;VEKERTSGVAKRGAKKVDPEILVFDVDGVLIDVKETFWRSALQTVEKLTGKKATWAELHKWKRQPGNNDDWMMVSRWVTARGMPTTYKEAREAFQPFYWGSSGKPGNVAKEKWLITPKLVEKWARRGELNLFTGRTRAEFEYSFERWPAAKYFRKVVTMDDARKKPHPDGLLAILGKRDPKSALYLGDNVDDALSAKAAGVPFMAILPRTSADFRERAKRFRELGALMLLERARDLDRWLV
;
A
#
# COMPACT_ATOMS: atom_id res chain seq x y z
N VAL A 1 -6.31 -29.72 26.32
CA VAL A 1 -6.08 -28.27 26.09
C VAL A 1 -6.39 -27.99 24.65
N GLU A 2 -7.58 -27.54 24.41
CA GLU A 2 -8.21 -27.31 23.11
C GLU A 2 -7.65 -26.01 22.51
N LYS A 3 -6.96 -26.11 21.36
CA LYS A 3 -6.49 -24.93 20.62
C LYS A 3 -7.69 -24.30 19.91
N GLU A 4 -8.24 -23.24 20.47
CA GLU A 4 -9.16 -22.35 19.77
C GLU A 4 -8.50 -21.78 18.49
N ARG A 5 -8.95 -22.29 17.36
CA ARG A 5 -8.70 -21.69 16.04
C ARG A 5 -9.55 -20.43 15.91
N THR A 6 -9.04 -19.29 16.34
CA THR A 6 -9.69 -18.00 16.11
C THR A 6 -9.59 -17.62 14.63
N SER A 7 -10.64 -17.95 13.88
CA SER A 7 -10.91 -17.43 12.55
C SER A 7 -11.04 -15.89 12.59
N GLY A 8 -10.71 -15.22 11.46
CA GLY A 8 -10.64 -13.76 11.32
C GLY A 8 -11.75 -12.98 12.02
N VAL A 9 -11.42 -11.78 12.54
CA VAL A 9 -12.38 -10.87 13.17
C VAL A 9 -13.27 -10.23 12.09
N ALA A 10 -14.13 -11.06 11.49
CA ALA A 10 -15.29 -10.56 10.77
C ALA A 10 -16.32 -10.06 11.79
N LYS A 11 -16.93 -8.90 11.56
CA LYS A 11 -18.19 -8.58 12.27
C LYS A 11 -19.13 -9.76 12.04
N ARG A 12 -19.75 -10.33 13.10
CA ARG A 12 -20.82 -11.33 12.94
C ARG A 12 -21.85 -10.75 11.98
N GLY A 13 -22.05 -11.37 10.80
CA GLY A 13 -22.97 -10.90 9.78
C GLY A 13 -22.35 -10.13 8.60
N ALA A 14 -21.01 -10.11 8.44
CA ALA A 14 -20.41 -9.49 7.26
C ALA A 14 -20.89 -10.22 5.98
N LYS A 15 -21.62 -9.48 5.14
CA LYS A 15 -22.11 -9.98 3.86
C LYS A 15 -20.97 -10.03 2.84
N LYS A 16 -21.05 -10.98 1.93
CA LYS A 16 -20.24 -10.97 0.72
C LYS A 16 -20.50 -9.71 -0.08
N VAL A 17 -19.53 -9.25 -0.83
CA VAL A 17 -19.61 -8.05 -1.68
C VAL A 17 -19.51 -8.47 -3.14
N ASP A 18 -20.21 -7.73 -3.99
CA ASP A 18 -20.22 -7.94 -5.44
C ASP A 18 -19.87 -6.62 -6.15
N PRO A 19 -18.63 -6.18 -6.07
CA PRO A 19 -18.20 -4.92 -6.69
C PRO A 19 -17.98 -5.12 -8.19
N GLU A 20 -18.48 -4.19 -9.01
CA GLU A 20 -18.18 -4.12 -10.44
C GLU A 20 -16.72 -3.69 -10.69
N ILE A 21 -16.14 -2.94 -9.73
CA ILE A 21 -14.82 -2.33 -9.84
C ILE A 21 -14.00 -2.69 -8.60
N LEU A 22 -12.89 -3.36 -8.81
CA LEU A 22 -11.88 -3.61 -7.78
C LEU A 22 -10.70 -2.67 -7.98
N VAL A 23 -10.37 -1.91 -6.94
CA VAL A 23 -9.17 -1.06 -6.93
C VAL A 23 -8.22 -1.59 -5.88
N PHE A 24 -6.95 -1.70 -6.21
CA PHE A 24 -5.91 -2.16 -5.28
C PHE A 24 -4.84 -1.09 -5.13
N ASP A 25 -4.37 -0.90 -3.89
CA ASP A 25 -3.02 -0.39 -3.71
C ASP A 25 -2.00 -1.45 -4.11
N VAL A 26 -0.76 -1.06 -4.30
CA VAL A 26 0.32 -1.95 -4.73
C VAL A 26 1.17 -2.41 -3.55
N ASP A 27 1.71 -1.46 -2.80
CA ASP A 27 2.70 -1.70 -1.75
C ASP A 27 2.02 -2.20 -0.47
N GLY A 28 2.49 -3.34 0.05
CA GLY A 28 1.84 -4.01 1.20
C GLY A 28 0.57 -4.78 0.84
N VAL A 29 0.02 -4.60 -0.36
CA VAL A 29 -1.18 -5.27 -0.87
C VAL A 29 -0.84 -6.34 -1.91
N LEU A 30 -0.18 -5.95 -2.98
CA LEU A 30 0.21 -6.83 -4.09
C LEU A 30 1.70 -7.19 -4.06
N ILE A 31 2.54 -6.28 -3.53
CA ILE A 31 4.01 -6.40 -3.44
C ILE A 31 4.45 -6.20 -1.99
N ASP A 32 5.36 -7.06 -1.51
CA ASP A 32 6.03 -6.88 -0.23
C ASP A 32 7.15 -5.84 -0.37
N VAL A 33 7.06 -4.77 0.42
CA VAL A 33 7.97 -3.61 0.35
C VAL A 33 9.04 -3.59 1.44
N LYS A 34 9.09 -4.59 2.31
CA LYS A 34 10.02 -4.60 3.45
C LYS A 34 11.48 -4.51 3.01
N GLU A 35 11.89 -5.35 2.06
CA GLU A 35 13.26 -5.38 1.57
C GLU A 35 13.51 -4.41 0.41
N THR A 36 12.51 -3.62 0.02
CA THR A 36 12.60 -2.63 -1.05
C THR A 36 12.51 -1.20 -0.51
N PHE A 37 11.34 -0.56 -0.52
CA PHE A 37 11.15 0.82 -0.04
C PHE A 37 11.56 1.01 1.42
N TRP A 38 11.12 0.12 2.32
CA TRP A 38 11.41 0.28 3.75
C TRP A 38 12.89 0.07 4.06
N ARG A 39 13.54 -0.89 3.41
CA ARG A 39 14.99 -1.08 3.52
C ARG A 39 15.75 0.15 3.01
N SER A 40 15.32 0.71 1.87
CA SER A 40 15.92 1.92 1.30
C SER A 40 15.73 3.13 2.22
N ALA A 41 14.56 3.27 2.86
CA ALA A 41 14.32 4.34 3.83
C ALA A 41 15.27 4.24 5.03
N LEU A 42 15.42 3.04 5.63
CA LEU A 42 16.37 2.83 6.73
C LEU A 42 17.81 3.22 6.32
N GLN A 43 18.29 2.71 5.18
CA GLN A 43 19.62 2.99 4.67
C GLN A 43 19.82 4.49 4.39
N THR A 44 18.80 5.17 3.90
CA THR A 44 18.85 6.61 3.64
C THR A 44 18.97 7.42 4.93
N VAL A 45 18.15 7.08 5.94
CA VAL A 45 18.21 7.74 7.25
C VAL A 45 19.58 7.50 7.90
N GLU A 46 20.11 6.29 7.86
CA GLU A 46 21.46 5.98 8.37
C GLU A 46 22.53 6.78 7.65
N LYS A 47 22.49 6.84 6.31
CA LYS A 47 23.44 7.60 5.50
C LYS A 47 23.43 9.09 5.85
N LEU A 48 22.25 9.70 5.94
CA LEU A 48 22.13 11.14 6.15
C LEU A 48 22.42 11.56 7.58
N THR A 49 22.14 10.69 8.57
CA THR A 49 22.31 11.06 10.00
C THR A 49 23.56 10.49 10.66
N GLY A 50 24.23 9.54 10.02
CA GLY A 50 25.33 8.78 10.65
C GLY A 50 24.89 7.89 11.82
N LYS A 51 23.58 7.79 12.09
CA LYS A 51 23.01 7.03 13.22
C LYS A 51 22.16 5.89 12.72
N LYS A 52 22.28 4.71 13.36
CA LYS A 52 21.48 3.53 13.02
C LYS A 52 19.96 3.86 13.03
N ALA A 53 19.27 3.40 12.01
CA ALA A 53 17.81 3.45 11.93
C ALA A 53 17.23 2.04 12.13
N THR A 54 16.14 1.93 12.90
CA THR A 54 15.56 0.65 13.29
C THR A 54 14.20 0.43 12.64
N TRP A 55 13.81 -0.83 12.50
CA TRP A 55 12.47 -1.20 12.04
C TRP A 55 11.36 -0.64 12.95
N ALA A 56 11.59 -0.59 14.26
CA ALA A 56 10.63 -0.03 15.20
C ALA A 56 10.38 1.47 14.95
N GLU A 57 11.44 2.23 14.69
CA GLU A 57 11.33 3.65 14.33
C GLU A 57 10.63 3.82 12.97
N LEU A 58 11.00 3.01 11.97
CA LEU A 58 10.33 3.04 10.67
C LEU A 58 8.81 2.85 10.83
N HIS A 59 8.40 1.82 11.56
CA HIS A 59 6.98 1.58 11.81
C HIS A 59 6.30 2.74 12.56
N LYS A 60 6.99 3.40 13.49
CA LYS A 60 6.47 4.60 14.17
C LYS A 60 6.25 5.75 13.17
N TRP A 61 7.18 5.97 12.24
CA TRP A 61 7.06 7.01 11.22
C TRP A 61 5.96 6.69 10.19
N LYS A 62 5.89 5.44 9.72
CA LYS A 62 4.86 4.99 8.77
C LYS A 62 3.42 5.11 9.30
N ARG A 63 3.22 5.13 10.62
CA ARG A 63 1.89 5.32 11.22
C ARG A 63 1.37 6.75 11.17
N GLN A 64 2.24 7.73 10.95
CA GLN A 64 1.84 9.13 10.93
C GLN A 64 1.14 9.45 9.60
N PRO A 65 0.00 10.15 9.64
CA PRO A 65 -0.69 10.58 8.41
C PRO A 65 0.22 11.41 7.50
N GLY A 66 0.11 11.19 6.18
CA GLY A 66 0.93 11.86 5.18
C GLY A 66 2.35 11.30 5.04
N ASN A 67 2.65 10.17 5.68
CA ASN A 67 3.92 9.45 5.54
C ASN A 67 3.79 8.19 4.66
N ASN A 68 2.75 8.12 3.83
CA ASN A 68 2.67 7.11 2.77
C ASN A 68 3.75 7.32 1.70
N ASP A 69 4.12 8.57 1.44
CA ASP A 69 5.28 8.94 0.62
C ASP A 69 6.58 8.72 1.42
N ASP A 70 7.38 7.74 1.01
CA ASP A 70 8.61 7.37 1.70
C ASP A 70 9.65 8.49 1.73
N TRP A 71 9.74 9.31 0.70
CA TRP A 71 10.70 10.42 0.64
C TRP A 71 10.30 11.55 1.60
N MET A 72 9.00 11.84 1.69
CA MET A 72 8.49 12.78 2.69
C MET A 72 8.72 12.27 4.12
N MET A 73 8.46 10.99 4.34
CA MET A 73 8.73 10.35 5.63
C MET A 73 10.20 10.43 6.00
N VAL A 74 11.11 10.09 5.08
CA VAL A 74 12.57 10.16 5.30
C VAL A 74 13.01 11.60 5.58
N SER A 75 12.56 12.59 4.81
CA SER A 75 12.85 14.01 5.04
C SER A 75 12.48 14.44 6.47
N ARG A 76 11.26 14.14 6.88
CA ARG A 76 10.77 14.45 8.25
C ARG A 76 11.56 13.72 9.33
N TRP A 77 11.89 12.45 9.11
CA TRP A 77 12.62 11.63 10.07
C TRP A 77 14.07 12.12 10.26
N VAL A 78 14.77 12.42 9.18
CA VAL A 78 16.12 12.95 9.20
C VAL A 78 16.16 14.34 9.86
N THR A 79 15.19 15.21 9.53
CA THR A 79 15.03 16.53 10.17
C THR A 79 14.80 16.40 11.68
N ALA A 80 13.94 15.47 12.11
CA ALA A 80 13.69 15.22 13.53
C ALA A 80 14.93 14.67 14.29
N ARG A 81 15.92 14.14 13.57
CA ARG A 81 17.22 13.74 14.13
C ARG A 81 18.25 14.86 14.16
N GLY A 82 17.84 16.10 13.85
CA GLY A 82 18.68 17.30 13.90
C GLY A 82 19.42 17.62 12.61
N MET A 83 19.07 16.97 11.50
CA MET A 83 19.66 17.19 10.17
C MET A 83 18.58 17.73 9.21
N PRO A 84 18.37 19.06 9.11
CA PRO A 84 17.38 19.63 8.20
C PRO A 84 17.55 19.08 6.78
N THR A 85 16.50 18.45 6.27
CA THR A 85 16.54 17.74 4.98
C THR A 85 15.27 18.01 4.20
N THR A 86 15.42 18.49 2.98
CA THR A 86 14.31 18.73 2.06
C THR A 86 13.80 17.42 1.45
N TYR A 87 12.58 17.46 0.91
CA TYR A 87 12.03 16.36 0.13
C TYR A 87 12.95 15.91 -1.02
N LYS A 88 13.55 16.90 -1.73
CA LYS A 88 14.45 16.63 -2.85
C LYS A 88 15.71 15.89 -2.41
N GLU A 89 16.36 16.37 -1.36
CA GLU A 89 17.56 15.74 -0.80
C GLU A 89 17.28 14.33 -0.28
N ALA A 90 16.15 14.13 0.39
CA ALA A 90 15.73 12.80 0.85
C ALA A 90 15.52 11.84 -0.33
N ARG A 91 14.87 12.30 -1.40
CA ARG A 91 14.68 11.52 -2.64
C ARG A 91 16.01 11.19 -3.31
N GLU A 92 16.88 12.15 -3.52
CA GLU A 92 18.18 11.95 -4.16
C GLU A 92 19.07 10.97 -3.37
N ALA A 93 19.04 11.04 -2.04
CA ALA A 93 19.77 10.10 -1.19
C ALA A 93 19.18 8.69 -1.16
N PHE A 94 17.85 8.56 -1.38
CA PHE A 94 17.10 7.29 -1.39
C PHE A 94 17.32 6.51 -2.69
N GLN A 95 17.33 7.19 -3.84
CA GLN A 95 17.35 6.57 -5.17
C GLN A 95 18.49 5.54 -5.37
N PRO A 96 19.76 5.79 -4.95
CA PRO A 96 20.82 4.80 -5.10
C PRO A 96 20.59 3.50 -4.32
N PHE A 97 19.90 3.55 -3.18
CA PHE A 97 19.55 2.35 -2.44
C PHE A 97 18.42 1.58 -3.10
N TYR A 98 17.44 2.30 -3.64
CA TYR A 98 16.26 1.69 -4.26
C TYR A 98 16.59 1.10 -5.63
N TRP A 99 17.13 1.91 -6.55
CA TRP A 99 17.45 1.48 -7.92
C TRP A 99 18.78 0.76 -8.06
N GLY A 100 19.72 1.03 -7.16
CA GLY A 100 21.11 0.61 -7.27
C GLY A 100 22.01 1.70 -7.86
N SER A 101 23.30 1.42 -7.85
CA SER A 101 24.32 2.33 -8.38
C SER A 101 25.59 1.56 -8.74
N SER A 102 26.36 2.09 -9.70
CA SER A 102 27.68 1.56 -10.06
C SER A 102 27.69 0.05 -10.36
N GLY A 103 26.69 -0.45 -11.11
CA GLY A 103 26.57 -1.86 -11.50
C GLY A 103 26.05 -2.80 -10.39
N LYS A 104 25.71 -2.27 -9.21
CA LYS A 104 25.09 -3.05 -8.12
C LYS A 104 23.57 -2.89 -8.17
N PRO A 105 22.82 -4.01 -8.12
CA PRO A 105 21.37 -3.94 -8.09
C PRO A 105 20.87 -3.28 -6.80
N GLY A 106 19.84 -2.45 -6.92
CA GLY A 106 19.18 -1.83 -5.78
C GLY A 106 18.18 -2.77 -5.09
N ASN A 107 17.60 -2.26 -4.02
CA ASN A 107 16.63 -3.02 -3.25
C ASN A 107 15.38 -3.38 -4.05
N VAL A 108 15.01 -2.62 -5.11
CA VAL A 108 13.88 -2.93 -6.00
C VAL A 108 13.98 -4.33 -6.59
N ALA A 109 15.20 -4.85 -6.83
CA ALA A 109 15.40 -6.21 -7.32
C ALA A 109 14.94 -7.31 -6.35
N LYS A 110 14.65 -6.96 -5.09
CA LYS A 110 14.17 -7.89 -4.04
C LYS A 110 12.65 -7.91 -3.91
N GLU A 111 11.92 -7.28 -4.82
CA GLU A 111 10.46 -7.28 -4.80
C GLU A 111 9.88 -8.70 -4.81
N LYS A 112 8.84 -8.89 -4.03
CA LYS A 112 8.11 -10.17 -3.95
C LYS A 112 6.63 -9.93 -4.11
N TRP A 113 6.03 -10.59 -5.09
CA TRP A 113 4.57 -10.59 -5.27
C TRP A 113 3.89 -11.37 -4.15
N LEU A 114 2.89 -10.76 -3.52
CA LEU A 114 2.06 -11.34 -2.46
C LEU A 114 0.87 -12.14 -3.00
N ILE A 115 0.59 -12.00 -4.30
CA ILE A 115 -0.49 -12.68 -5.00
C ILE A 115 0.03 -13.35 -6.28
N THR A 116 -0.72 -14.34 -6.77
CA THR A 116 -0.36 -15.06 -8.00
C THR A 116 -1.11 -14.51 -9.22
N PRO A 117 -0.55 -14.59 -10.44
CA PRO A 117 -1.25 -14.22 -11.67
C PRO A 117 -2.61 -14.93 -11.84
N LYS A 118 -2.69 -16.20 -11.44
CA LYS A 118 -3.95 -16.98 -11.48
C LYS A 118 -5.05 -16.39 -10.60
N LEU A 119 -4.69 -15.84 -9.44
CA LEU A 119 -5.65 -15.21 -8.56
C LEU A 119 -6.16 -13.88 -9.14
N VAL A 120 -5.28 -13.08 -9.74
CA VAL A 120 -5.66 -11.84 -10.43
C VAL A 120 -6.59 -12.14 -11.60
N GLU A 121 -6.26 -13.15 -12.40
CA GLU A 121 -7.14 -13.61 -13.50
C GLU A 121 -8.53 -14.00 -12.98
N LYS A 122 -8.60 -14.71 -11.85
CA LYS A 122 -9.88 -15.07 -11.21
C LYS A 122 -10.69 -13.83 -10.84
N TRP A 123 -10.07 -12.82 -10.26
CA TRP A 123 -10.73 -11.57 -9.90
C TRP A 123 -11.16 -10.77 -11.13
N ALA A 124 -10.36 -10.76 -12.21
CA ALA A 124 -10.72 -10.09 -13.46
C ALA A 124 -11.97 -10.66 -14.15
N ARG A 125 -12.35 -11.90 -13.83
CA ARG A 125 -13.62 -12.50 -14.30
C ARG A 125 -14.83 -12.03 -13.51
N ARG A 126 -14.63 -11.40 -12.35
CA ARG A 126 -15.70 -10.93 -11.45
C ARG A 126 -15.94 -9.43 -11.56
N GLY A 127 -14.94 -8.65 -11.96
CA GLY A 127 -15.06 -7.22 -12.06
C GLY A 127 -13.85 -6.58 -12.72
N GLU A 128 -13.96 -5.29 -13.01
CA GLU A 128 -12.87 -4.49 -13.58
C GLU A 128 -11.79 -4.26 -12.52
N LEU A 129 -10.54 -4.63 -12.82
CA LEU A 129 -9.42 -4.43 -11.91
C LEU A 129 -8.69 -3.12 -12.24
N ASN A 130 -8.34 -2.36 -11.22
CA ASN A 130 -7.64 -1.09 -11.33
C ASN A 130 -6.61 -0.96 -10.20
N LEU A 131 -5.63 -0.05 -10.38
CA LEU A 131 -4.58 0.24 -9.40
C LEU A 131 -4.58 1.72 -9.04
N PHE A 132 -4.44 2.00 -7.74
CA PHE A 132 -4.16 3.34 -7.22
C PHE A 132 -2.99 3.26 -6.24
N THR A 133 -1.83 3.72 -6.65
CA THR A 133 -0.56 3.53 -5.94
C THR A 133 0.16 4.83 -5.63
N GLY A 134 0.92 4.85 -4.54
CA GLY A 134 1.88 5.90 -4.21
C GLY A 134 3.20 5.81 -4.98
N ARG A 135 3.38 4.83 -5.86
CA ARG A 135 4.56 4.72 -6.73
C ARG A 135 4.56 5.80 -7.79
N THR A 136 5.75 6.21 -8.23
CA THR A 136 5.93 6.93 -9.49
C THR A 136 5.63 6.01 -10.67
N ARG A 137 5.40 6.59 -11.85
CA ARG A 137 5.20 5.82 -13.08
C ARG A 137 6.37 4.87 -13.35
N ALA A 138 7.60 5.35 -13.22
CA ALA A 138 8.80 4.53 -13.44
C ALA A 138 8.92 3.35 -12.46
N GLU A 139 8.60 3.55 -11.18
CA GLU A 139 8.60 2.47 -10.16
C GLU A 139 7.52 1.44 -10.45
N PHE A 140 6.35 1.89 -10.91
CA PHE A 140 5.26 1.00 -11.31
C PHE A 140 5.67 0.16 -12.53
N GLU A 141 6.13 0.78 -13.60
CA GLU A 141 6.50 0.12 -14.84
C GLU A 141 7.60 -0.92 -14.62
N TYR A 142 8.65 -0.60 -13.88
CA TYR A 142 9.72 -1.55 -13.55
C TYR A 142 9.19 -2.88 -13.00
N SER A 143 8.19 -2.83 -12.11
CA SER A 143 7.64 -4.01 -11.46
C SER A 143 6.61 -4.73 -12.32
N PHE A 144 5.74 -3.97 -12.98
CA PHE A 144 4.57 -4.50 -13.68
C PHE A 144 4.85 -4.97 -15.11
N GLU A 145 5.82 -4.39 -15.83
CA GLU A 145 6.19 -4.83 -17.18
C GLU A 145 6.57 -6.31 -17.25
N ARG A 146 7.15 -6.83 -16.18
CA ARG A 146 7.60 -8.22 -16.09
C ARG A 146 6.58 -9.17 -15.49
N TRP A 147 5.44 -8.64 -15.06
CA TRP A 147 4.43 -9.44 -14.36
C TRP A 147 3.30 -9.86 -15.30
N PRO A 148 3.08 -11.17 -15.52
CA PRO A 148 2.07 -11.65 -16.48
C PRO A 148 0.64 -11.20 -16.20
N ALA A 149 0.34 -10.84 -14.95
CA ALA A 149 -0.99 -10.39 -14.54
C ALA A 149 -1.23 -8.88 -14.76
N ALA A 150 -0.22 -8.10 -15.14
CA ALA A 150 -0.37 -6.66 -15.38
C ALA A 150 -1.46 -6.34 -16.40
N LYS A 151 -1.63 -7.17 -17.43
CA LYS A 151 -2.64 -7.04 -18.49
C LYS A 151 -4.10 -7.04 -18.01
N TYR A 152 -4.37 -7.51 -16.78
CA TYR A 152 -5.72 -7.55 -16.23
C TYR A 152 -6.15 -6.24 -15.59
N PHE A 153 -5.22 -5.31 -15.34
CA PHE A 153 -5.53 -4.00 -14.78
C PHE A 153 -5.83 -2.99 -15.86
N ARG A 154 -7.05 -2.44 -15.82
CA ARG A 154 -7.56 -1.53 -16.86
C ARG A 154 -7.03 -0.12 -16.73
N LYS A 155 -7.06 0.43 -15.50
CA LYS A 155 -6.53 1.75 -15.20
C LYS A 155 -5.50 1.65 -14.10
N VAL A 156 -4.44 2.43 -14.24
CA VAL A 156 -3.39 2.60 -13.24
C VAL A 156 -3.23 4.09 -12.99
N VAL A 157 -3.44 4.48 -11.73
CA VAL A 157 -3.21 5.84 -11.26
C VAL A 157 -2.06 5.81 -10.28
N THR A 158 -0.97 6.48 -10.65
CA THR A 158 0.25 6.63 -9.85
C THR A 158 0.28 7.98 -9.14
N MET A 159 1.30 8.24 -8.34
CA MET A 159 1.49 9.55 -7.71
C MET A 159 1.81 10.67 -8.71
N ASP A 160 2.17 10.33 -9.95
CA ASP A 160 2.45 11.30 -11.02
C ASP A 160 1.18 11.72 -11.77
N ASP A 161 0.08 10.95 -11.65
CA ASP A 161 -1.16 11.16 -12.40
C ASP A 161 -2.23 11.94 -11.61
N ALA A 162 -2.16 11.94 -10.28
CA ALA A 162 -3.15 12.56 -9.41
C ALA A 162 -2.52 13.04 -8.10
N ARG A 163 -3.25 13.88 -7.34
CA ARG A 163 -2.82 14.24 -5.99
C ARG A 163 -2.65 12.99 -5.14
N LYS A 164 -1.55 12.95 -4.38
CA LYS A 164 -1.19 11.82 -3.53
C LYS A 164 -2.27 11.51 -2.49
N LYS A 165 -2.39 10.24 -2.10
CA LYS A 165 -3.15 9.84 -0.92
C LYS A 165 -2.71 10.69 0.31
N PRO A 166 -3.63 11.17 1.12
CA PRO A 166 -5.03 10.75 1.28
C PRO A 166 -6.05 11.46 0.38
N HIS A 167 -5.66 12.20 -0.66
CA HIS A 167 -6.62 12.80 -1.59
C HIS A 167 -7.38 11.72 -2.38
N PRO A 168 -8.68 11.94 -2.68
CA PRO A 168 -9.51 10.97 -3.38
C PRO A 168 -9.30 10.93 -4.90
N ASP A 169 -8.51 11.85 -5.44
CA ASP A 169 -8.41 12.13 -6.88
C ASP A 169 -8.14 10.89 -7.72
N GLY A 170 -7.23 10.02 -7.26
CA GLY A 170 -6.92 8.79 -7.99
C GLY A 170 -8.10 7.82 -8.06
N LEU A 171 -8.87 7.67 -6.98
CA LEU A 171 -10.10 6.87 -6.97
C LEU A 171 -11.16 7.49 -7.87
N LEU A 172 -11.36 8.80 -7.79
CA LEU A 172 -12.31 9.53 -8.64
C LEU A 172 -11.93 9.43 -10.13
N ALA A 173 -10.65 9.49 -10.47
CA ALA A 173 -10.15 9.30 -11.84
C ALA A 173 -10.43 7.88 -12.36
N ILE A 174 -10.32 6.85 -11.50
CA ILE A 174 -10.66 5.47 -11.83
C ILE A 174 -12.17 5.35 -12.06
N LEU A 175 -12.98 5.86 -11.16
CA LEU A 175 -14.43 5.77 -11.22
C LEU A 175 -15.03 6.53 -12.42
N GLY A 176 -14.52 7.72 -12.73
CA GLY A 176 -15.16 8.61 -13.69
C GLY A 176 -16.55 9.03 -13.21
N LYS A 177 -17.60 8.68 -13.97
CA LYS A 177 -19.00 8.98 -13.62
C LYS A 177 -19.73 7.84 -12.92
N ARG A 178 -19.04 6.74 -12.59
CA ARG A 178 -19.64 5.56 -11.97
C ARG A 178 -19.92 5.78 -10.49
N ASP A 179 -20.93 5.10 -9.95
CA ASP A 179 -21.24 5.17 -8.52
C ASP A 179 -20.05 4.66 -7.69
N PRO A 180 -19.56 5.46 -6.72
CA PRO A 180 -18.53 4.99 -5.80
C PRO A 180 -18.88 3.70 -5.07
N LYS A 181 -20.16 3.42 -4.85
CA LYS A 181 -20.64 2.20 -4.20
C LYS A 181 -20.48 0.94 -5.04
N SER A 182 -20.34 1.07 -6.37
CA SER A 182 -20.05 -0.07 -7.26
C SER A 182 -18.59 -0.52 -7.18
N ALA A 183 -17.73 0.23 -6.50
CA ALA A 183 -16.32 -0.10 -6.35
C ALA A 183 -15.98 -0.61 -4.94
N LEU A 184 -14.87 -1.34 -4.86
CA LEU A 184 -14.22 -1.73 -3.62
C LEU A 184 -12.73 -1.42 -3.71
N TYR A 185 -12.21 -0.67 -2.75
CA TYR A 185 -10.79 -0.38 -2.65
C TYR A 185 -10.11 -1.20 -1.56
N LEU A 186 -8.95 -1.79 -1.90
CA LEU A 186 -8.09 -2.52 -0.97
C LEU A 186 -6.78 -1.77 -0.78
N GLY A 187 -6.43 -1.46 0.47
CA GLY A 187 -5.19 -0.79 0.82
C GLY A 187 -4.70 -1.23 2.19
N ASP A 188 -3.47 -0.92 2.51
CA ASP A 188 -2.86 -1.29 3.78
C ASP A 188 -2.52 -0.08 4.66
N ASN A 189 -2.67 1.15 4.17
CA ASN A 189 -2.30 2.37 4.88
C ASN A 189 -3.53 3.18 5.33
N VAL A 190 -3.34 4.01 6.35
CA VAL A 190 -4.37 4.96 6.82
C VAL A 190 -4.75 5.96 5.72
N ASP A 191 -3.78 6.38 4.90
CA ASP A 191 -4.02 7.30 3.79
C ASP A 191 -4.89 6.67 2.69
N ASP A 192 -4.87 5.33 2.51
CA ASP A 192 -5.80 4.61 1.64
C ASP A 192 -7.23 4.70 2.16
N ALA A 193 -7.41 4.43 3.45
CA ALA A 193 -8.73 4.50 4.07
C ALA A 193 -9.32 5.92 4.06
N LEU A 194 -8.48 6.94 4.26
CA LEU A 194 -8.88 8.35 4.15
C LEU A 194 -9.27 8.71 2.72
N SER A 195 -8.48 8.29 1.74
CA SER A 195 -8.76 8.48 0.32
C SER A 195 -10.08 7.81 -0.09
N ALA A 196 -10.29 6.56 0.32
CA ALA A 196 -11.55 5.82 0.10
C ALA A 196 -12.75 6.52 0.71
N LYS A 197 -12.64 6.96 1.97
CA LYS A 197 -13.69 7.68 2.68
C LYS A 197 -14.04 8.99 1.98
N ALA A 198 -13.04 9.75 1.54
CA ALA A 198 -13.24 11.02 0.83
C ALA A 198 -13.87 10.82 -0.56
N ALA A 199 -13.57 9.71 -1.24
CA ALA A 199 -14.17 9.33 -2.53
C ALA A 199 -15.55 8.67 -2.39
N GLY A 200 -16.00 8.32 -1.18
CA GLY A 200 -17.23 7.56 -0.93
C GLY A 200 -17.15 6.08 -1.33
N VAL A 201 -15.94 5.55 -1.55
CA VAL A 201 -15.68 4.18 -2.00
C VAL A 201 -15.63 3.23 -0.80
N PRO A 202 -16.36 2.09 -0.82
CA PRO A 202 -16.17 1.00 0.12
C PRO A 202 -14.72 0.54 0.22
N PHE A 203 -14.23 0.32 1.45
CA PHE A 203 -12.83 0.02 1.71
C PHE A 203 -12.65 -1.25 2.55
N MET A 204 -11.70 -2.10 2.17
CA MET A 204 -11.18 -3.20 2.98
C MET A 204 -9.69 -2.98 3.25
N ALA A 205 -9.31 -3.09 4.52
CA ALA A 205 -7.92 -2.92 4.92
C ALA A 205 -7.16 -4.24 4.91
N ILE A 206 -5.95 -4.23 4.36
CA ILE A 206 -4.99 -5.33 4.51
C ILE A 206 -4.18 -5.06 5.78
N LEU A 207 -4.32 -5.94 6.77
CA LEU A 207 -3.65 -5.79 8.05
C LEU A 207 -3.30 -7.16 8.65
N PRO A 208 -2.05 -7.63 8.49
CA PRO A 208 -1.59 -8.87 9.10
C PRO A 208 -1.69 -8.83 10.63
N ARG A 209 -2.21 -9.88 11.24
CA ARG A 209 -2.30 -9.98 12.72
C ARG A 209 -0.96 -9.98 13.42
N THR A 210 0.09 -10.34 12.69
CA THR A 210 1.48 -10.32 13.16
C THR A 210 2.09 -8.92 13.20
N SER A 211 1.38 -7.90 12.69
CA SER A 211 1.85 -6.51 12.76
C SER A 211 1.95 -6.07 14.22
N ALA A 212 3.10 -5.49 14.59
CA ALA A 212 3.36 -5.05 15.96
C ALA A 212 2.32 -4.04 16.48
N ASP A 213 1.71 -3.28 15.58
CA ASP A 213 0.71 -2.24 15.82
C ASP A 213 -0.73 -2.65 15.42
N PHE A 214 -0.96 -3.97 15.31
CA PHE A 214 -2.25 -4.51 14.82
C PHE A 214 -3.46 -3.90 15.54
N ARG A 215 -3.45 -3.83 16.86
CA ARG A 215 -4.61 -3.35 17.64
C ARG A 215 -4.93 -1.88 17.36
N GLU A 216 -3.91 -1.04 17.29
CA GLU A 216 -4.03 0.40 17.03
C GLU A 216 -4.55 0.65 15.60
N ARG A 217 -3.91 0.04 14.59
CA ARG A 217 -4.33 0.16 13.19
C ARG A 217 -5.71 -0.44 12.94
N ALA A 218 -6.02 -1.56 13.56
CA ALA A 218 -7.34 -2.18 13.45
C ALA A 218 -8.46 -1.27 14.00
N LYS A 219 -8.20 -0.60 15.12
CA LYS A 219 -9.12 0.42 15.67
C LYS A 219 -9.28 1.56 14.66
N ARG A 220 -8.17 2.11 14.18
CA ARG A 220 -8.17 3.25 13.24
C ARG A 220 -8.90 2.93 11.93
N PHE A 221 -8.66 1.78 11.33
CA PHE A 221 -9.37 1.39 10.12
C PHE A 221 -10.89 1.25 10.34
N ARG A 222 -11.32 0.72 11.49
CA ARG A 222 -12.75 0.63 11.82
C ARG A 222 -13.39 2.01 12.00
N GLU A 223 -12.71 2.94 12.65
CA GLU A 223 -13.14 4.34 12.81
C GLU A 223 -13.27 5.05 11.46
N LEU A 224 -12.41 4.71 10.50
CA LEU A 224 -12.46 5.23 9.13
C LEU A 224 -13.51 4.53 8.25
N GLY A 225 -14.22 3.52 8.78
CA GLY A 225 -15.31 2.85 8.08
C GLY A 225 -14.89 1.65 7.24
N ALA A 226 -13.70 1.07 7.48
CA ALA A 226 -13.32 -0.16 6.79
C ALA A 226 -14.37 -1.26 7.00
N LEU A 227 -14.86 -1.84 5.90
CA LEU A 227 -15.84 -2.93 5.91
C LEU A 227 -15.27 -4.17 6.58
N MET A 228 -13.99 -4.43 6.33
CA MET A 228 -13.29 -5.60 6.83
C MET A 228 -11.79 -5.37 6.95
N LEU A 229 -11.16 -6.17 7.83
CA LEU A 229 -9.72 -6.29 7.94
C LEU A 229 -9.32 -7.68 7.43
N LEU A 230 -8.56 -7.71 6.35
CA LEU A 230 -8.02 -8.92 5.75
C LEU A 230 -6.55 -9.08 6.17
N GLU A 231 -6.10 -10.29 6.40
CA GLU A 231 -4.68 -10.52 6.69
C GLU A 231 -3.80 -10.34 5.45
N ARG A 232 -4.34 -10.67 4.28
CA ARG A 232 -3.65 -10.62 2.99
C ARG A 232 -4.66 -10.35 1.88
N ALA A 233 -4.23 -9.72 0.81
CA ALA A 233 -5.09 -9.44 -0.34
C ALA A 233 -5.77 -10.70 -0.90
N ARG A 234 -5.08 -11.86 -0.90
CA ARG A 234 -5.67 -13.13 -1.34
C ARG A 234 -6.89 -13.61 -0.53
N ASP A 235 -7.05 -13.11 0.69
CA ASP A 235 -8.21 -13.46 1.53
C ASP A 235 -9.50 -12.77 1.05
N LEU A 236 -9.40 -11.79 0.13
CA LEU A 236 -10.53 -11.16 -0.56
C LEU A 236 -11.43 -12.19 -1.24
N ASP A 237 -10.84 -13.24 -1.80
CA ASP A 237 -11.57 -14.28 -2.55
C ASP A 237 -12.71 -14.94 -1.77
N ARG A 238 -12.63 -14.93 -0.45
CA ARG A 238 -13.65 -15.46 0.45
C ARG A 238 -14.88 -14.54 0.58
N TRP A 239 -14.74 -13.27 0.21
CA TRP A 239 -15.71 -12.21 0.42
C TRP A 239 -16.36 -11.71 -0.87
N LEU A 240 -15.82 -12.08 -2.02
CA LEU A 240 -16.48 -11.87 -3.31
C LEU A 240 -17.56 -12.92 -3.53
N VAL A 241 -18.70 -12.49 -4.12
CA VAL A 241 -19.79 -13.40 -4.55
C VAL A 241 -19.34 -14.27 -5.71
#